data_a4839801857a4c795ae3e535ce168411
#
_entry.id   a4839801857a4c795ae3e535ce168411
#
_cell.length_a   1.000
_cell.length_b   1.000
_cell.length_c   1.000
_cell.angle_alpha   90.00
_cell.angle_beta   90.00
_cell.angle_gamma   90.00
#
_symmetry.space_group_name_H-M   'P 1'
#
loop_
_entity.id
_entity.type
_entity.pdbx_description
1 polymer ?
#
loop_
_entity_poly.entity_id
_entity_poly.type
_entity_poly.pdbx_seq_one_letter_code
_entity_poly.pdbx_strand_id
1 'polypeptide(L)'
;MAILRKSITRIKESVMGTEPPLPIAEPQASGVEAVLSLQPAPMEPHPDIIEQQPPPVDSRPIQEAPSVRPMDQEKMGYVSPSYTISRSVTLNPQVLAANRCVGYQQDSREMEFYKVLRTKILQRTNGGGGNTVMVTSALPGEGKTLTAINLAFTFAKEFKQTALLVDCDLRQQRIHQVLGFPSEKGVADYLLNDCPIQELFVWPGVEKLTVISGGKTVKESSELLGSPGMKNLVTDMKNRYPDRYVFFDVPPLLTSADSLAFAPFVDYILVMVQAGQTSLQDVNRALRLLPGEKVLGIVMNRQKNALTPLSKR
;
A
#
# COMPACT_ATOMS: atom_id res chain seq x y z
N MET A 1 -0.33 11.51 22.30
CA MET A 1 0.98 12.00 21.80
C MET A 1 2.16 11.58 22.66
N ALA A 2 2.07 11.65 23.99
CA ALA A 2 3.16 11.23 24.88
C ALA A 2 3.46 9.73 24.84
N ILE A 3 2.48 8.87 24.61
CA ILE A 3 2.64 7.40 24.64
C ILE A 3 3.44 6.90 23.42
N LEU A 4 3.21 7.45 22.23
CA LEU A 4 3.96 7.04 21.03
C LEU A 4 5.43 7.55 21.05
N ARG A 5 5.68 8.77 21.54
CA ARG A 5 7.04 9.27 21.72
C ARG A 5 7.81 8.48 22.77
N LYS A 6 7.17 8.16 23.93
CA LYS A 6 7.81 7.33 24.96
C LYS A 6 8.12 5.91 24.49
N SER A 7 7.28 5.31 23.61
CA SER A 7 7.55 3.99 23.06
C SER A 7 8.74 3.99 22.08
N ILE A 8 8.85 4.99 21.21
CA ILE A 8 9.98 5.11 20.29
C ILE A 8 11.27 5.47 21.03
N THR A 9 11.22 6.34 22.02
CA THR A 9 12.39 6.70 22.88
C THR A 9 12.82 5.51 23.72
N ARG A 10 11.89 4.75 24.34
CA ARG A 10 12.23 3.51 25.04
C ARG A 10 12.82 2.43 24.15
N ILE A 11 12.37 2.32 22.90
CA ILE A 11 12.94 1.39 21.92
C ILE A 11 14.37 1.83 21.57
N LYS A 12 14.64 3.13 21.41
CA LYS A 12 15.99 3.66 21.18
C LYS A 12 16.91 3.47 22.39
N GLU A 13 16.43 3.71 23.60
CA GLU A 13 17.20 3.52 24.85
C GLU A 13 17.49 2.05 25.14
N SER A 14 16.57 1.13 24.83
CA SER A 14 16.80 -0.32 24.96
C SER A 14 17.82 -0.87 23.93
N VAL A 15 18.06 -0.17 22.82
CA VAL A 15 19.02 -0.55 21.77
C VAL A 15 20.43 0.00 22.07
N MET A 16 20.59 0.97 22.98
CA MET A 16 21.88 1.57 23.37
C MET A 16 22.48 0.99 24.68
N GLY A 17 21.88 -0.06 25.23
CA GLY A 17 22.48 -0.78 26.37
C GLY A 17 23.70 -1.56 25.90
N THR A 18 24.88 -1.05 26.23
CA THR A 18 26.18 -1.65 25.98
C THR A 18 26.39 -2.86 26.88
N GLU A 19 26.29 -4.06 26.35
CA GLU A 19 26.94 -5.24 26.91
C GLU A 19 28.20 -5.57 26.11
N PRO A 20 29.31 -5.94 26.76
CA PRO A 20 30.56 -6.28 26.07
C PRO A 20 30.44 -7.61 25.32
N PRO A 21 31.16 -7.80 24.21
CA PRO A 21 31.09 -9.02 23.41
C PRO A 21 31.65 -10.23 24.15
N LEU A 22 30.89 -11.30 24.19
CA LEU A 22 31.37 -12.63 24.62
C LEU A 22 32.36 -13.19 23.60
N PRO A 23 33.37 -13.95 24.04
CA PRO A 23 34.42 -14.46 23.16
C PRO A 23 33.93 -15.49 22.17
N ILE A 24 34.41 -15.36 20.94
CA ILE A 24 34.13 -16.25 19.81
C ILE A 24 34.83 -17.58 20.07
N ALA A 25 34.07 -18.66 20.22
CA ALA A 25 34.59 -20.03 20.20
C ALA A 25 34.69 -20.51 18.73
N GLU A 26 35.86 -20.99 18.35
CA GLU A 26 36.14 -21.61 17.06
C GLU A 26 35.32 -22.91 16.86
N PRO A 27 34.83 -23.21 15.65
CA PRO A 27 34.14 -24.48 15.40
C PRO A 27 35.09 -25.60 15.19
N GLN A 28 35.05 -26.63 16.06
CA GLN A 28 35.64 -27.93 15.80
C GLN A 28 34.83 -28.70 14.76
N ALA A 29 35.50 -29.11 13.71
CA ALA A 29 34.97 -29.96 12.68
C ALA A 29 34.97 -31.44 13.19
N SER A 30 33.80 -32.11 13.15
CA SER A 30 33.71 -33.55 12.95
C SER A 30 32.26 -34.00 12.71
N GLY A 31 32.07 -34.85 11.70
CA GLY A 31 30.96 -35.81 11.67
C GLY A 31 29.97 -35.64 10.52
N VAL A 32 30.27 -36.30 9.50
CA VAL A 32 29.55 -36.71 8.27
C VAL A 32 28.20 -37.38 8.54
N GLU A 33 27.26 -37.15 7.60
CA GLU A 33 26.14 -38.00 7.18
C GLU A 33 24.93 -38.21 8.10
N ALA A 34 23.81 -37.60 7.70
CA ALA A 34 22.54 -38.30 7.54
C ALA A 34 21.61 -37.50 6.64
N VAL A 35 21.54 -37.88 5.35
CA VAL A 35 20.51 -37.46 4.42
C VAL A 35 19.21 -38.19 4.81
N LEU A 36 18.26 -37.50 5.43
CA LEU A 36 16.89 -37.98 5.57
C LEU A 36 16.06 -37.38 4.45
N SER A 37 15.74 -38.21 3.47
CA SER A 37 14.75 -37.97 2.43
C SER A 37 13.37 -37.97 3.07
N LEU A 38 12.79 -36.78 3.25
CA LEU A 38 11.37 -36.62 3.54
C LEU A 38 10.60 -36.56 2.21
N GLN A 39 9.91 -37.66 1.91
CA GLN A 39 8.89 -37.69 0.85
C GLN A 39 7.70 -36.78 1.26
N PRO A 40 7.13 -35.98 0.35
CA PRO A 40 5.94 -35.19 0.64
C PRO A 40 4.72 -36.12 0.78
N ALA A 41 3.94 -35.91 1.82
CA ALA A 41 2.66 -36.57 2.02
C ALA A 41 1.69 -36.22 0.89
N PRO A 42 0.80 -37.15 0.48
CA PRO A 42 -0.20 -36.91 -0.57
C PRO A 42 -1.19 -35.85 -0.12
N MET A 43 -1.37 -34.81 -0.95
CA MET A 43 -2.43 -33.80 -0.80
C MET A 43 -3.78 -34.43 -1.13
N GLU A 44 -4.71 -34.38 -0.21
CA GLU A 44 -6.11 -34.67 -0.48
C GLU A 44 -6.72 -33.60 -1.43
N PRO A 45 -7.57 -34.00 -2.38
CA PRO A 45 -8.18 -33.06 -3.31
C PRO A 45 -9.23 -32.20 -2.60
N HIS A 46 -9.05 -30.89 -2.66
CA HIS A 46 -10.10 -29.94 -2.29
C HIS A 46 -11.27 -30.00 -3.27
N PRO A 47 -12.53 -29.86 -2.80
CA PRO A 47 -13.69 -29.94 -3.66
C PRO A 47 -13.71 -28.80 -4.69
N ASP A 48 -14.16 -29.15 -5.88
CA ASP A 48 -14.22 -28.37 -7.11
C ASP A 48 -14.80 -26.98 -6.90
N ILE A 49 -14.00 -25.97 -7.26
CA ILE A 49 -14.48 -24.62 -7.49
C ILE A 49 -15.21 -24.65 -8.83
N ILE A 50 -16.52 -24.53 -8.80
CA ILE A 50 -17.36 -24.38 -9.99
C ILE A 50 -16.94 -23.11 -10.71
N GLU A 51 -16.28 -23.28 -11.84
CA GLU A 51 -15.92 -22.23 -12.78
C GLU A 51 -17.21 -21.70 -13.43
N GLN A 52 -17.77 -20.61 -12.88
CA GLN A 52 -18.88 -19.91 -13.50
C GLN A 52 -18.34 -19.10 -14.66
N GLN A 53 -18.74 -19.47 -15.87
CA GLN A 53 -18.49 -18.71 -17.08
C GLN A 53 -19.09 -17.30 -16.95
N PRO A 54 -18.36 -16.23 -17.38
CA PRO A 54 -18.92 -14.88 -17.40
C PRO A 54 -20.10 -14.82 -18.38
N PRO A 55 -21.14 -14.02 -18.07
CA PRO A 55 -22.27 -13.83 -18.96
C PRO A 55 -21.83 -13.18 -20.29
N PRO A 56 -22.51 -13.46 -21.41
CA PRO A 56 -22.15 -12.94 -22.72
C PRO A 56 -22.20 -11.42 -22.76
N VAL A 57 -21.15 -10.83 -23.32
CA VAL A 57 -21.03 -9.37 -23.51
C VAL A 57 -22.03 -8.96 -24.60
N ASP A 58 -23.05 -8.18 -24.23
CA ASP A 58 -24.02 -7.58 -25.13
C ASP A 58 -23.35 -6.42 -25.90
N SER A 59 -23.07 -6.66 -27.18
CA SER A 59 -22.45 -5.68 -28.08
C SER A 59 -23.49 -4.72 -28.64
N ARG A 60 -24.00 -3.80 -27.83
CA ARG A 60 -24.77 -2.65 -28.31
C ARG A 60 -23.84 -1.45 -28.51
N PRO A 61 -24.04 -0.65 -29.57
CA PRO A 61 -23.21 0.54 -29.80
C PRO A 61 -23.41 1.55 -28.67
N ILE A 62 -22.30 2.07 -28.20
CA ILE A 62 -22.21 3.06 -27.12
C ILE A 62 -22.97 4.31 -27.59
N GLN A 63 -24.11 4.58 -26.98
CA GLN A 63 -24.75 5.89 -27.09
C GLN A 63 -23.87 6.90 -26.33
N GLU A 64 -23.53 7.99 -27.01
CA GLU A 64 -22.80 9.11 -26.43
C GLU A 64 -23.51 9.57 -25.14
N ALA A 65 -22.78 9.58 -24.03
CA ALA A 65 -23.26 10.08 -22.77
C ALA A 65 -23.61 11.59 -22.93
N PRO A 66 -24.74 12.06 -22.34
CA PRO A 66 -25.13 13.46 -22.43
C PRO A 66 -24.02 14.34 -21.85
N SER A 67 -23.59 15.34 -22.61
CA SER A 67 -22.64 16.37 -22.21
C SER A 67 -23.14 17.09 -20.94
N VAL A 68 -22.53 16.79 -19.82
CA VAL A 68 -22.74 17.53 -18.58
C VAL A 68 -22.16 18.93 -18.79
N ARG A 69 -23.02 19.95 -18.82
CA ARG A 69 -22.61 21.35 -18.88
C ARG A 69 -21.68 21.65 -17.69
N PRO A 70 -20.54 22.34 -17.88
CA PRO A 70 -19.73 22.77 -16.77
C PRO A 70 -20.51 23.76 -15.91
N MET A 71 -20.82 23.40 -14.69
CA MET A 71 -21.26 24.36 -13.67
C MET A 71 -20.06 25.20 -13.24
N ASP A 72 -20.28 26.53 -13.17
CA ASP A 72 -19.33 27.57 -12.83
C ASP A 72 -18.33 27.19 -11.72
N GLN A 73 -17.10 26.80 -12.12
CA GLN A 73 -15.99 26.44 -11.23
C GLN A 73 -15.03 27.61 -10.95
N GLU A 74 -15.36 28.82 -11.35
CA GLU A 74 -14.47 29.99 -11.25
C GLU A 74 -14.28 30.54 -9.83
N LYS A 75 -14.89 29.98 -8.78
CA LYS A 75 -14.88 30.64 -7.46
C LYS A 75 -13.83 30.14 -6.46
N MET A 76 -12.95 29.19 -6.75
CA MET A 76 -11.97 28.76 -5.73
C MET A 76 -10.60 28.26 -6.25
N GLY A 77 -10.06 28.75 -7.35
CA GLY A 77 -8.63 28.53 -7.69
C GLY A 77 -8.16 27.06 -7.74
N TYR A 78 -9.09 26.11 -7.82
CA TYR A 78 -8.84 24.69 -7.81
C TYR A 78 -8.96 24.13 -9.23
N VAL A 79 -7.84 23.74 -9.82
CA VAL A 79 -7.83 23.05 -11.12
C VAL A 79 -8.03 21.56 -10.84
N SER A 80 -9.21 21.06 -11.14
CA SER A 80 -9.44 19.61 -11.13
C SER A 80 -8.55 18.95 -12.20
N PRO A 81 -7.81 17.87 -11.88
CA PRO A 81 -6.97 17.21 -12.88
C PRO A 81 -7.81 16.73 -14.07
N SER A 82 -7.30 16.96 -15.29
CA SER A 82 -7.94 16.44 -16.49
C SER A 82 -7.55 14.95 -16.65
N TYR A 83 -8.53 14.05 -16.60
CA TYR A 83 -8.36 12.59 -16.74
C TYR A 83 -8.54 12.11 -18.19
N THR A 84 -8.36 12.98 -19.18
CA THR A 84 -8.62 12.68 -20.61
C THR A 84 -7.76 11.55 -21.18
N ILE A 85 -6.65 11.20 -20.54
CA ILE A 85 -5.71 10.17 -21.01
C ILE A 85 -5.83 8.88 -20.17
N SER A 86 -6.47 8.93 -18.99
CA SER A 86 -6.57 7.77 -18.10
C SER A 86 -7.71 6.86 -18.51
N ARG A 87 -7.48 5.54 -18.46
CA ARG A 87 -8.56 4.56 -18.60
C ARG A 87 -9.56 4.76 -17.46
N SER A 88 -10.84 4.88 -17.78
CA SER A 88 -11.90 5.05 -16.78
C SER A 88 -12.53 3.72 -16.42
N VAL A 89 -12.78 3.49 -15.12
CA VAL A 89 -13.54 2.35 -14.60
C VAL A 89 -14.59 2.86 -13.61
N THR A 90 -15.72 2.16 -13.55
CA THR A 90 -16.77 2.47 -12.57
C THR A 90 -16.68 1.46 -11.43
N LEU A 91 -16.46 1.96 -10.21
CA LEU A 91 -16.42 1.12 -9.02
C LEU A 91 -17.82 0.70 -8.60
N ASN A 92 -17.99 -0.57 -8.21
CA ASN A 92 -19.24 -1.06 -7.66
C ASN A 92 -19.31 -0.80 -6.14
N PRO A 93 -20.26 0.03 -5.64
CA PRO A 93 -20.38 0.34 -4.21
C PRO A 93 -20.57 -0.89 -3.32
N GLN A 94 -21.25 -1.94 -3.82
CA GLN A 94 -21.46 -3.17 -3.07
C GLN A 94 -20.16 -3.95 -2.89
N VAL A 95 -19.31 -4.02 -3.92
CA VAL A 95 -17.98 -4.65 -3.85
C VAL A 95 -17.11 -3.88 -2.89
N LEU A 96 -17.10 -2.56 -2.96
CA LEU A 96 -16.32 -1.72 -2.05
C LEU A 96 -16.76 -1.87 -0.59
N ALA A 97 -18.06 -1.96 -0.33
CA ALA A 97 -18.60 -2.18 1.01
C ALA A 97 -18.22 -3.57 1.54
N ALA A 98 -18.38 -4.62 0.74
CA ALA A 98 -17.97 -5.98 1.09
C ALA A 98 -16.47 -6.08 1.40
N ASN A 99 -15.65 -5.35 0.66
CA ASN A 99 -14.19 -5.28 0.84
C ASN A 99 -13.73 -4.24 1.88
N ARG A 100 -14.65 -3.64 2.63
CA ARG A 100 -14.35 -2.64 3.68
C ARG A 100 -13.58 -1.41 3.18
N CYS A 101 -13.86 -0.98 1.96
CA CYS A 101 -13.33 0.28 1.42
C CYS A 101 -14.10 1.46 2.02
N VAL A 102 -13.94 1.67 3.32
CA VAL A 102 -14.69 2.68 4.10
C VAL A 102 -14.34 4.11 3.67
N GLY A 103 -13.16 4.33 3.11
CA GLY A 103 -12.77 5.62 2.55
C GLY A 103 -13.65 6.08 1.39
N TYR A 104 -14.33 5.17 0.69
CA TYR A 104 -15.32 5.48 -0.34
C TYR A 104 -16.66 5.94 0.25
N GLN A 105 -17.09 5.37 1.36
CA GLN A 105 -18.32 5.70 2.07
C GLN A 105 -18.23 7.11 2.70
N GLN A 106 -19.36 7.78 2.90
CA GLN A 106 -19.33 9.15 3.41
C GLN A 106 -19.33 9.25 4.94
N ASP A 107 -19.99 8.34 5.66
CA ASP A 107 -20.20 8.46 7.11
C ASP A 107 -20.10 7.11 7.83
N SER A 108 -18.86 6.57 7.94
CA SER A 108 -18.62 5.43 8.79
C SER A 108 -17.67 5.80 9.94
N ARG A 109 -17.87 5.18 11.12
CA ARG A 109 -16.98 5.33 12.27
C ARG A 109 -15.53 4.95 11.92
N GLU A 110 -15.38 3.96 11.08
CA GLU A 110 -14.10 3.46 10.61
C GLU A 110 -13.38 4.50 9.74
N MET A 111 -14.12 5.28 8.98
CA MET A 111 -13.57 6.37 8.16
C MET A 111 -12.90 7.45 9.02
N GLU A 112 -13.43 7.74 10.21
CA GLU A 112 -12.82 8.72 11.11
C GLU A 112 -11.41 8.32 11.54
N PHE A 113 -11.11 7.03 11.69
CA PHE A 113 -9.76 6.57 11.96
C PHE A 113 -8.80 6.89 10.81
N TYR A 114 -9.25 6.74 9.57
CA TYR A 114 -8.45 7.09 8.39
C TYR A 114 -8.29 8.61 8.22
N LYS A 115 -9.30 9.41 8.54
CA LYS A 115 -9.19 10.88 8.59
C LYS A 115 -8.15 11.34 9.63
N VAL A 116 -8.16 10.73 10.82
CA VAL A 116 -7.15 10.99 11.86
C VAL A 116 -5.76 10.56 11.38
N LEU A 117 -5.64 9.39 10.75
CA LEU A 117 -4.36 8.91 10.21
C LEU A 117 -3.84 9.84 9.12
N ARG A 118 -4.69 10.25 8.16
CA ARG A 118 -4.37 11.25 7.14
C ARG A 118 -3.85 12.54 7.77
N THR A 119 -4.57 13.09 8.75
CA THR A 119 -4.16 14.33 9.42
C THR A 119 -2.78 14.20 10.07
N LYS A 120 -2.49 13.04 10.69
CA LYS A 120 -1.17 12.78 11.28
C LYS A 120 -0.07 12.65 10.22
N ILE A 121 -0.38 12.05 9.07
CA ILE A 121 0.55 11.98 7.93
C ILE A 121 0.84 13.40 7.46
N LEU A 122 -0.17 14.21 7.13
CA LEU A 122 -0.02 15.59 6.68
C LEU A 122 0.79 16.43 7.66
N GLN A 123 0.54 16.33 8.97
CA GLN A 123 1.30 17.07 10.00
C GLN A 123 2.78 16.69 10.05
N ARG A 124 3.13 15.45 9.72
CA ARG A 124 4.51 14.96 9.76
C ARG A 124 5.27 15.18 8.47
N THR A 125 4.56 15.27 7.36
CA THR A 125 5.15 15.48 6.03
C THR A 125 5.15 16.95 5.62
N ASN A 126 4.37 17.80 6.30
CA ASN A 126 4.29 19.22 6.04
C ASN A 126 5.66 19.88 6.29
N GLY A 127 6.17 20.58 5.28
CA GLY A 127 7.49 21.23 5.32
C GLY A 127 8.68 20.33 4.96
N GLY A 128 8.48 19.00 4.80
CA GLY A 128 9.55 18.08 4.41
C GLY A 128 9.73 17.90 2.89
N GLY A 129 8.85 18.46 2.08
CA GLY A 129 8.92 18.38 0.60
C GLY A 129 8.69 16.97 0.03
N GLY A 130 8.43 15.96 0.86
CA GLY A 130 8.15 14.60 0.43
C GLY A 130 6.64 14.33 0.29
N ASN A 131 6.26 13.52 -0.69
CA ASN A 131 4.87 13.17 -0.98
C ASN A 131 4.68 11.68 -1.33
N THR A 132 5.73 10.86 -1.28
CA THR A 132 5.69 9.43 -1.56
C THR A 132 5.69 8.63 -0.27
N VAL A 133 4.66 7.78 -0.09
CA VAL A 133 4.44 6.99 1.12
C VAL A 133 4.36 5.50 0.77
N MET A 134 5.32 4.73 1.21
CA MET A 134 5.27 3.26 1.17
C MET A 134 4.40 2.77 2.32
N VAL A 135 3.38 1.97 2.01
CA VAL A 135 2.56 1.26 2.98
C VAL A 135 2.94 -0.21 2.94
N THR A 136 3.52 -0.70 4.02
CA THR A 136 3.95 -2.08 4.19
C THR A 136 3.49 -2.65 5.53
N SER A 137 3.86 -3.87 5.85
CA SER A 137 3.54 -4.50 7.13
C SER A 137 4.72 -5.34 7.64
N ALA A 138 4.72 -5.68 8.93
CA ALA A 138 5.71 -6.61 9.46
C ALA A 138 5.49 -8.02 8.88
N LEU A 139 4.23 -8.49 8.90
CA LEU A 139 3.82 -9.83 8.48
C LEU A 139 2.67 -9.78 7.45
N PRO A 140 2.42 -10.88 6.72
CA PRO A 140 1.27 -11.00 5.84
C PRO A 140 -0.07 -10.85 6.58
N GLY A 141 -1.08 -10.29 5.92
CA GLY A 141 -2.45 -10.23 6.46
C GLY A 141 -2.72 -9.10 7.45
N GLU A 142 -1.78 -8.22 7.75
CA GLU A 142 -1.94 -7.13 8.73
C GLU A 142 -2.74 -5.93 8.20
N GLY A 143 -3.15 -5.96 6.92
CA GLY A 143 -4.07 -4.97 6.34
C GLY A 143 -3.39 -3.83 5.59
N LYS A 144 -2.14 -3.99 5.12
CA LYS A 144 -1.40 -3.01 4.34
C LYS A 144 -2.19 -2.48 3.14
N THR A 145 -2.65 -3.38 2.26
CA THR A 145 -3.39 -3.05 1.03
C THR A 145 -4.68 -2.29 1.32
N LEU A 146 -5.50 -2.78 2.26
CA LEU A 146 -6.73 -2.09 2.62
C LEU A 146 -6.48 -0.72 3.24
N THR A 147 -5.40 -0.58 4.00
CA THR A 147 -5.00 0.73 4.57
C THR A 147 -4.53 1.68 3.47
N ALA A 148 -3.72 1.22 2.51
CA ALA A 148 -3.29 2.03 1.38
C ALA A 148 -4.49 2.54 0.55
N ILE A 149 -5.46 1.67 0.25
CA ILE A 149 -6.70 2.01 -0.47
C ILE A 149 -7.50 3.07 0.31
N ASN A 150 -7.78 2.83 1.59
CA ASN A 150 -8.60 3.74 2.39
C ASN A 150 -7.89 5.10 2.63
N LEU A 151 -6.56 5.11 2.77
CA LEU A 151 -5.78 6.34 2.80
C LEU A 151 -5.90 7.11 1.49
N ALA A 152 -5.73 6.45 0.34
CA ALA A 152 -5.85 7.10 -0.96
C ALA A 152 -7.23 7.74 -1.15
N PHE A 153 -8.33 7.04 -0.79
CA PHE A 153 -9.67 7.61 -0.79
C PHE A 153 -9.80 8.84 0.14
N THR A 154 -9.23 8.76 1.35
CA THR A 154 -9.30 9.86 2.32
C THR A 154 -8.48 11.07 1.90
N PHE A 155 -7.33 10.87 1.25
CA PHE A 155 -6.51 11.94 0.70
C PHE A 155 -7.19 12.59 -0.51
N ALA A 156 -7.82 11.82 -1.38
CA ALA A 156 -8.59 12.36 -2.49
C ALA A 156 -9.78 13.25 -2.04
N LYS A 157 -10.32 13.01 -0.85
CA LYS A 157 -11.36 13.85 -0.23
C LYS A 157 -10.79 15.10 0.45
N GLU A 158 -9.47 15.26 0.58
CA GLU A 158 -8.85 16.45 1.13
C GLU A 158 -8.91 17.60 0.14
N PHE A 159 -9.10 18.83 0.66
CA PHE A 159 -9.32 19.98 -0.20
C PHE A 159 -8.14 20.30 -1.12
N LYS A 160 -6.92 20.24 -0.57
CA LYS A 160 -5.68 20.67 -1.25
C LYS A 160 -4.86 19.53 -1.84
N GLN A 161 -5.30 18.27 -1.71
CA GLN A 161 -4.50 17.12 -2.10
C GLN A 161 -5.17 16.31 -3.18
N THR A 162 -4.37 15.67 -4.01
CA THR A 162 -4.77 14.58 -4.89
C THR A 162 -4.06 13.30 -4.45
N ALA A 163 -4.53 12.13 -4.86
CA ALA A 163 -3.97 10.86 -4.49
C ALA A 163 -3.70 9.96 -5.71
N LEU A 164 -2.53 9.32 -5.69
CA LEU A 164 -2.21 8.22 -6.58
C LEU A 164 -1.96 6.97 -5.72
N LEU A 165 -2.65 5.89 -6.03
CA LEU A 165 -2.49 4.59 -5.40
C LEU A 165 -1.81 3.62 -6.36
N VAL A 166 -0.72 2.99 -5.94
CA VAL A 166 0.12 2.13 -6.78
C VAL A 166 0.29 0.76 -6.13
N ASP A 167 -0.04 -0.30 -6.87
CA ASP A 167 0.17 -1.68 -6.44
C ASP A 167 1.60 -2.13 -6.78
N CYS A 168 2.45 -2.23 -5.77
CA CYS A 168 3.82 -2.73 -5.86
C CYS A 168 3.99 -4.11 -5.23
N ASP A 169 2.90 -4.80 -4.85
CA ASP A 169 2.94 -6.22 -4.50
C ASP A 169 2.82 -7.06 -5.79
N LEU A 170 3.88 -7.06 -6.61
CA LEU A 170 3.86 -7.67 -7.94
C LEU A 170 3.67 -9.19 -7.93
N ARG A 171 3.77 -9.83 -6.77
CA ARG A 171 3.52 -11.26 -6.58
C ARG A 171 2.07 -11.55 -6.24
N GLN A 172 1.45 -10.71 -5.40
CA GLN A 172 0.09 -10.88 -4.88
C GLN A 172 -0.72 -9.60 -5.01
N GLN A 173 -0.86 -9.14 -6.22
CA GLN A 173 -1.60 -7.92 -6.54
C GLN A 173 -3.04 -7.99 -6.05
N ARG A 174 -3.44 -7.02 -5.23
CA ARG A 174 -4.77 -7.03 -4.60
C ARG A 174 -5.56 -5.76 -4.79
N ILE A 175 -4.95 -4.63 -5.14
CA ILE A 175 -5.66 -3.36 -5.25
C ILE A 175 -6.82 -3.47 -6.25
N HIS A 176 -6.54 -3.96 -7.46
CA HIS A 176 -7.56 -4.11 -8.50
C HIS A 176 -8.68 -5.08 -8.08
N GLN A 177 -8.35 -6.17 -7.37
CA GLN A 177 -9.34 -7.13 -6.87
C GLN A 177 -10.23 -6.51 -5.80
N VAL A 178 -9.63 -5.80 -4.83
CA VAL A 178 -10.37 -5.14 -3.75
C VAL A 178 -11.27 -4.04 -4.29
N LEU A 179 -10.83 -3.31 -5.31
CA LEU A 179 -11.61 -2.25 -5.97
C LEU A 179 -12.61 -2.79 -7.01
N GLY A 180 -12.47 -4.06 -7.45
CA GLY A 180 -13.42 -4.72 -8.34
C GLY A 180 -13.29 -4.33 -9.81
N PHE A 181 -12.07 -4.08 -10.31
CA PHE A 181 -11.82 -3.82 -11.73
C PHE A 181 -10.67 -4.69 -12.27
N PRO A 182 -10.64 -5.00 -13.59
CA PRO A 182 -9.59 -5.84 -14.16
C PRO A 182 -8.25 -5.11 -14.23
N SER A 183 -7.14 -5.81 -13.83
CA SER A 183 -5.77 -5.34 -14.04
C SER A 183 -5.33 -5.69 -15.47
N GLU A 184 -5.11 -4.68 -16.32
CA GLU A 184 -4.66 -4.88 -17.71
C GLU A 184 -3.18 -4.54 -17.86
N LYS A 185 -2.82 -3.31 -17.51
CA LYS A 185 -1.45 -2.80 -17.53
C LYS A 185 -1.11 -2.22 -16.16
N GLY A 186 0.14 -2.29 -15.76
CA GLY A 186 0.57 -1.81 -14.47
C GLY A 186 2.08 -1.66 -14.34
N VAL A 187 2.56 -1.59 -13.11
CA VAL A 187 3.97 -1.39 -12.77
C VAL A 187 4.89 -2.39 -13.48
N ALA A 188 4.52 -3.68 -13.49
CA ALA A 188 5.32 -4.72 -14.14
C ALA A 188 5.43 -4.51 -15.65
N ASP A 189 4.36 -4.03 -16.31
CA ASP A 189 4.37 -3.79 -17.75
C ASP A 189 5.25 -2.58 -18.12
N TYR A 190 5.31 -1.56 -17.27
CA TYR A 190 6.26 -0.47 -17.43
C TYR A 190 7.71 -0.94 -17.31
N LEU A 191 8.00 -1.76 -16.29
CA LEU A 191 9.35 -2.20 -15.98
C LEU A 191 9.90 -3.26 -16.95
N LEU A 192 9.03 -4.07 -17.56
CA LEU A 192 9.43 -5.20 -18.42
C LEU A 192 9.22 -4.94 -19.92
N ASN A 193 8.24 -4.11 -20.27
CA ASN A 193 7.78 -3.98 -21.67
C ASN A 193 7.81 -2.53 -22.18
N ASP A 194 8.48 -1.62 -21.48
CA ASP A 194 8.56 -0.18 -21.80
C ASP A 194 7.19 0.47 -22.07
N CYS A 195 6.14 -0.02 -21.37
CA CYS A 195 4.80 0.52 -21.49
C CYS A 195 4.78 1.99 -21.03
N PRO A 196 4.28 2.93 -21.83
CA PRO A 196 4.24 4.33 -21.43
C PRO A 196 3.49 4.53 -20.11
N ILE A 197 4.02 5.36 -19.21
CA ILE A 197 3.42 5.60 -17.89
C ILE A 197 1.97 6.10 -17.98
N GLN A 198 1.62 6.82 -19.04
CA GLN A 198 0.27 7.34 -19.28
C GLN A 198 -0.76 6.24 -19.43
N GLU A 199 -0.38 5.07 -19.93
CA GLU A 199 -1.25 3.92 -20.13
C GLU A 199 -1.51 3.11 -18.84
N LEU A 200 -0.74 3.38 -17.78
CA LEU A 200 -0.90 2.72 -16.48
C LEU A 200 -2.01 3.33 -15.64
N PHE A 201 -2.36 4.60 -15.89
CA PHE A 201 -3.29 5.32 -15.05
C PHE A 201 -4.73 4.85 -15.26
N VAL A 202 -5.38 4.47 -14.17
CA VAL A 202 -6.79 4.15 -14.11
C VAL A 202 -7.51 5.18 -13.26
N TRP A 203 -8.52 5.84 -13.82
CA TRP A 203 -9.42 6.69 -13.06
C TRP A 203 -10.62 5.89 -12.57
N PRO A 204 -10.81 5.70 -11.24
CA PRO A 204 -11.85 4.85 -10.69
C PRO A 204 -13.20 5.58 -10.52
N GLY A 205 -13.44 6.70 -11.22
CA GLY A 205 -14.66 7.50 -11.07
C GLY A 205 -14.72 8.28 -9.74
N VAL A 206 -13.60 8.39 -9.04
CA VAL A 206 -13.48 9.16 -7.80
C VAL A 206 -12.61 10.39 -8.07
N GLU A 207 -13.15 11.56 -7.80
CA GLU A 207 -12.44 12.82 -8.00
C GLU A 207 -11.11 12.82 -7.24
N LYS A 208 -10.05 13.33 -7.87
CA LYS A 208 -8.69 13.45 -7.30
C LYS A 208 -8.00 12.13 -6.95
N LEU A 209 -8.55 10.98 -7.34
CA LEU A 209 -7.93 9.67 -7.16
C LEU A 209 -7.56 9.06 -8.51
N THR A 210 -6.36 8.55 -8.59
CA THR A 210 -5.88 7.72 -9.70
C THR A 210 -5.27 6.46 -9.14
N VAL A 211 -5.33 5.35 -9.88
CA VAL A 211 -4.79 4.05 -9.48
C VAL A 211 -3.87 3.52 -10.55
N ILE A 212 -2.77 2.87 -10.16
CA ILE A 212 -1.93 2.05 -11.01
C ILE A 212 -1.92 0.64 -10.45
N SER A 213 -2.33 -0.34 -11.26
CA SER A 213 -2.28 -1.76 -10.91
C SER A 213 -0.85 -2.30 -10.95
N GLY A 214 -0.62 -3.48 -10.38
CA GLY A 214 0.66 -4.16 -10.52
C GLY A 214 0.94 -4.68 -11.94
N GLY A 215 -0.09 -4.89 -12.77
CA GLY A 215 0.04 -5.42 -14.14
C GLY A 215 0.21 -6.95 -14.15
N LYS A 216 1.18 -7.46 -14.88
CA LYS A 216 1.50 -8.90 -14.89
C LYS A 216 2.11 -9.34 -13.57
N THR A 217 1.72 -10.53 -13.09
CA THR A 217 2.33 -11.15 -11.92
C THR A 217 3.77 -11.56 -12.21
N VAL A 218 4.71 -11.19 -11.31
CA VAL A 218 6.13 -11.43 -11.47
C VAL A 218 6.68 -12.20 -10.26
N LYS A 219 7.45 -13.26 -10.52
CA LYS A 219 8.07 -14.06 -9.45
C LYS A 219 9.31 -13.37 -8.84
N GLU A 220 10.15 -12.77 -9.68
CA GLU A 220 11.40 -12.09 -9.29
C GLU A 220 11.15 -10.58 -9.17
N SER A 221 10.22 -10.24 -8.25
CA SER A 221 9.75 -8.86 -8.10
C SER A 221 10.73 -7.94 -7.39
N SER A 222 11.62 -8.48 -6.55
CA SER A 222 12.61 -7.70 -5.79
C SER A 222 13.61 -7.00 -6.71
N GLU A 223 14.07 -7.68 -7.76
CA GLU A 223 14.99 -7.14 -8.76
C GLU A 223 14.35 -6.00 -9.55
N LEU A 224 13.07 -6.17 -9.91
CA LEU A 224 12.31 -5.12 -10.60
C LEU A 224 12.06 -3.91 -9.71
N LEU A 225 11.62 -4.15 -8.47
CA LEU A 225 11.33 -3.07 -7.52
C LEU A 225 12.59 -2.33 -7.04
N GLY A 226 13.77 -2.97 -7.10
CA GLY A 226 15.07 -2.35 -6.84
C GLY A 226 15.74 -1.73 -8.07
N SER A 227 15.13 -1.81 -9.25
CA SER A 227 15.73 -1.40 -10.51
C SER A 227 15.82 0.12 -10.69
N PRO A 228 16.74 0.60 -11.56
CA PRO A 228 16.76 2.00 -11.99
C PRO A 228 15.45 2.44 -12.65
N GLY A 229 14.77 1.53 -13.37
CA GLY A 229 13.45 1.79 -13.96
C GLY A 229 12.40 2.13 -12.92
N MET A 230 12.37 1.40 -11.80
CA MET A 230 11.47 1.68 -10.69
C MET A 230 11.79 3.01 -10.00
N LYS A 231 13.07 3.31 -9.80
CA LYS A 231 13.50 4.61 -9.28
C LYS A 231 13.01 5.76 -10.16
N ASN A 232 13.15 5.63 -11.48
CA ASN A 232 12.68 6.64 -12.43
C ASN A 232 11.16 6.80 -12.38
N LEU A 233 10.42 5.69 -12.30
CA LEU A 233 8.97 5.68 -12.19
C LEU A 233 8.50 6.41 -10.92
N VAL A 234 9.08 6.10 -9.76
CA VAL A 234 8.77 6.79 -8.49
C VAL A 234 9.09 8.29 -8.58
N THR A 235 10.24 8.64 -9.16
CA THR A 235 10.66 10.04 -9.33
C THR A 235 9.70 10.81 -10.23
N ASP A 236 9.24 10.22 -11.33
CA ASP A 236 8.26 10.85 -12.21
C ASP A 236 6.91 11.04 -11.50
N MET A 237 6.41 10.01 -10.80
CA MET A 237 5.16 10.11 -10.03
C MET A 237 5.26 11.18 -8.94
N LYS A 238 6.40 11.29 -8.26
CA LYS A 238 6.67 12.26 -7.21
C LYS A 238 6.60 13.70 -7.72
N ASN A 239 7.20 13.95 -8.87
CA ASN A 239 7.41 15.32 -9.38
C ASN A 239 6.30 15.80 -10.32
N ARG A 240 5.43 14.90 -10.78
CA ARG A 240 4.43 15.20 -11.80
C ARG A 240 3.37 16.21 -11.34
N TYR A 241 2.98 16.17 -10.05
CA TYR A 241 1.98 17.07 -9.48
C TYR A 241 2.37 17.42 -8.03
N PRO A 242 2.52 18.70 -7.69
CA PRO A 242 3.02 19.14 -6.38
C PRO A 242 2.04 18.88 -5.22
N ASP A 243 0.74 18.78 -5.53
CA ASP A 243 -0.35 18.52 -4.59
C ASP A 243 -0.68 17.03 -4.43
N ARG A 244 0.04 16.13 -5.15
CA ARG A 244 -0.26 14.69 -5.16
C ARG A 244 0.52 13.94 -4.11
N TYR A 245 -0.20 13.18 -3.30
CA TYR A 245 0.39 12.09 -2.51
C TYR A 245 0.35 10.78 -3.28
N VAL A 246 1.47 10.05 -3.25
CA VAL A 246 1.60 8.73 -3.88
C VAL A 246 1.72 7.66 -2.81
N PHE A 247 0.76 6.74 -2.78
CA PHE A 247 0.74 5.60 -1.85
C PHE A 247 1.12 4.34 -2.60
N PHE A 248 2.19 3.68 -2.16
CA PHE A 248 2.67 2.41 -2.71
C PHE A 248 2.31 1.29 -1.74
N ASP A 249 1.47 0.34 -2.18
CA ASP A 249 1.21 -0.91 -1.45
C ASP A 249 2.33 -1.90 -1.76
N VAL A 250 3.13 -2.26 -0.76
CA VAL A 250 4.37 -3.03 -0.93
C VAL A 250 4.32 -4.27 -0.04
N PRO A 251 4.88 -5.44 -0.44
CA PRO A 251 4.87 -6.67 0.34
C PRO A 251 5.34 -6.53 1.80
N PRO A 252 5.07 -7.52 2.67
CA PRO A 252 5.50 -7.48 4.08
C PRO A 252 7.01 -7.59 4.23
N LEU A 253 7.57 -6.87 5.22
CA LEU A 253 9.01 -6.73 5.47
C LEU A 253 9.72 -8.03 5.85
N LEU A 254 9.07 -8.88 6.65
CA LEU A 254 9.72 -10.08 7.18
C LEU A 254 9.64 -11.30 6.25
N THR A 255 8.89 -11.20 5.16
CA THR A 255 8.63 -12.30 4.24
C THR A 255 9.05 -12.04 2.80
N SER A 256 9.47 -10.81 2.46
CA SER A 256 9.87 -10.44 1.11
C SER A 256 11.02 -9.44 1.10
N ALA A 257 11.97 -9.63 0.19
CA ALA A 257 13.02 -8.66 -0.09
C ALA A 257 12.52 -7.41 -0.85
N ASP A 258 11.35 -7.51 -1.46
CA ASP A 258 10.71 -6.48 -2.30
C ASP A 258 10.64 -5.12 -1.58
N SER A 259 10.18 -5.14 -0.32
CA SER A 259 10.06 -3.94 0.51
C SER A 259 11.40 -3.28 0.81
N LEU A 260 12.45 -4.08 0.98
CA LEU A 260 13.79 -3.58 1.25
C LEU A 260 14.41 -2.97 -0.01
N ALA A 261 14.19 -3.59 -1.16
CA ALA A 261 14.65 -3.09 -2.45
C ALA A 261 13.95 -1.76 -2.81
N PHE A 262 12.67 -1.62 -2.47
CA PHE A 262 11.85 -0.45 -2.80
C PHE A 262 11.99 0.72 -1.81
N ALA A 263 12.21 0.46 -0.51
CA ALA A 263 12.24 1.48 0.55
C ALA A 263 13.19 2.68 0.29
N PRO A 264 14.35 2.53 -0.39
CA PRO A 264 15.22 3.67 -0.70
C PRO A 264 14.58 4.75 -1.59
N PHE A 265 13.57 4.40 -2.39
CA PHE A 265 13.01 5.30 -3.42
C PHE A 265 11.90 6.22 -2.92
N VAL A 266 11.31 5.94 -1.76
CA VAL A 266 10.23 6.72 -1.18
C VAL A 266 10.71 7.70 -0.12
N ASP A 267 9.89 8.72 0.17
CA ASP A 267 10.19 9.70 1.21
C ASP A 267 9.82 9.16 2.60
N TYR A 268 8.70 8.45 2.69
CA TYR A 268 8.12 8.02 3.96
C TYR A 268 7.66 6.56 3.93
N ILE A 269 7.72 5.91 5.08
CA ILE A 269 7.30 4.51 5.25
C ILE A 269 6.31 4.41 6.40
N LEU A 270 5.16 3.80 6.14
CA LEU A 270 4.14 3.48 7.11
C LEU A 270 4.08 1.96 7.31
N VAL A 271 4.31 1.51 8.54
CA VAL A 271 4.36 0.08 8.86
C VAL A 271 3.07 -0.34 9.55
N MET A 272 2.35 -1.29 8.96
CA MET A 272 1.16 -1.90 9.56
C MET A 272 1.55 -3.05 10.47
N VAL A 273 0.88 -3.17 11.61
CA VAL A 273 0.99 -4.31 12.54
C VAL A 273 -0.40 -4.68 13.04
N GLN A 274 -0.62 -5.97 13.32
CA GLN A 274 -1.91 -6.44 13.84
C GLN A 274 -1.91 -6.43 15.37
N ALA A 275 -2.88 -5.71 15.97
CA ALA A 275 -3.05 -5.65 17.43
C ALA A 275 -3.28 -7.04 18.02
N GLY A 276 -2.50 -7.38 19.06
CA GLY A 276 -2.62 -8.65 19.79
C GLY A 276 -2.16 -9.89 19.00
N GLN A 277 -1.55 -9.72 17.83
CA GLN A 277 -1.02 -10.82 17.01
C GLN A 277 0.46 -10.62 16.67
N THR A 278 0.85 -9.46 16.17
CA THR A 278 2.25 -9.16 15.84
C THR A 278 3.04 -8.99 17.12
N SER A 279 4.07 -9.81 17.31
CA SER A 279 4.94 -9.73 18.49
C SER A 279 5.81 -8.46 18.46
N LEU A 280 6.17 -7.94 19.63
CA LEU A 280 7.13 -6.82 19.73
C LEU A 280 8.48 -7.17 19.10
N GLN A 281 8.86 -8.45 19.15
CA GLN A 281 10.08 -8.95 18.52
C GLN A 281 10.03 -8.81 16.99
N ASP A 282 8.89 -9.18 16.37
CA ASP A 282 8.69 -9.04 14.92
C ASP A 282 8.61 -7.57 14.52
N VAL A 283 7.95 -6.72 15.30
CA VAL A 283 7.94 -5.27 15.06
C VAL A 283 9.36 -4.71 15.07
N ASN A 284 10.14 -5.02 16.10
CA ASN A 284 11.53 -4.55 16.19
C ASN A 284 12.40 -5.08 15.05
N ARG A 285 12.23 -6.35 14.68
CA ARG A 285 12.93 -6.98 13.55
C ARG A 285 12.58 -6.29 12.24
N ALA A 286 11.30 -6.01 11.97
CA ALA A 286 10.86 -5.31 10.77
C ALA A 286 11.42 -3.89 10.70
N LEU A 287 11.39 -3.13 11.81
CA LEU A 287 11.88 -1.75 11.85
C LEU A 287 13.40 -1.66 11.65
N ARG A 288 14.18 -2.64 12.12
CA ARG A 288 15.64 -2.68 11.91
C ARG A 288 16.05 -2.85 10.45
N LEU A 289 15.15 -3.36 9.61
CA LEU A 289 15.38 -3.53 8.17
C LEU A 289 15.17 -2.25 7.37
N LEU A 290 14.58 -1.21 7.97
CA LEU A 290 14.21 0.02 7.29
C LEU A 290 15.17 1.18 7.62
N PRO A 291 15.35 2.14 6.70
CA PRO A 291 15.98 3.41 7.01
C PRO A 291 15.11 4.19 8.00
N GLY A 292 15.58 4.28 9.24
CA GLY A 292 14.78 4.76 10.38
C GLY A 292 14.27 6.18 10.22
N GLU A 293 15.00 7.03 9.50
CA GLU A 293 14.64 8.42 9.20
C GLU A 293 13.42 8.52 8.29
N LYS A 294 13.15 7.50 7.46
CA LYS A 294 11.98 7.44 6.58
C LYS A 294 10.74 6.87 7.25
N VAL A 295 10.88 6.21 8.41
CA VAL A 295 9.76 5.61 9.11
C VAL A 295 8.85 6.67 9.70
N LEU A 296 7.73 6.91 9.03
CA LEU A 296 6.71 7.87 9.46
C LEU A 296 6.01 7.42 10.74
N GLY A 297 5.80 6.11 10.89
CA GLY A 297 5.21 5.53 12.08
C GLY A 297 4.70 4.11 11.87
N ILE A 298 4.17 3.57 12.96
CA ILE A 298 3.51 2.27 13.02
C ILE A 298 2.02 2.48 13.19
N VAL A 299 1.21 1.77 12.43
CA VAL A 299 -0.25 1.74 12.54
C VAL A 299 -0.68 0.39 13.09
N MET A 300 -1.29 0.41 14.27
CA MET A 300 -1.87 -0.78 14.88
C MET A 300 -3.27 -1.01 14.32
N ASN A 301 -3.44 -2.08 13.56
CA ASN A 301 -4.68 -2.46 12.89
C ASN A 301 -5.42 -3.58 13.64
N ARG A 302 -6.70 -3.77 13.33
CA ARG A 302 -7.57 -4.84 13.88
C ARG A 302 -7.66 -4.85 15.41
N GLN A 303 -7.62 -3.69 16.05
CA GLN A 303 -7.82 -3.60 17.49
C GLN A 303 -9.27 -3.94 17.83
N LYS A 304 -9.49 -5.00 18.62
CA LYS A 304 -10.83 -5.49 18.99
C LYS A 304 -11.60 -4.53 19.90
N ASN A 305 -10.90 -3.78 20.76
CA ASN A 305 -11.48 -2.77 21.64
C ASN A 305 -11.06 -1.40 21.11
N ALA A 306 -11.83 -0.82 20.21
CA ALA A 306 -11.63 0.55 19.81
C ALA A 306 -11.73 1.45 21.04
N LEU A 307 -10.64 2.13 21.38
CA LEU A 307 -10.65 3.19 22.39
C LEU A 307 -11.84 4.12 22.09
N THR A 308 -12.64 4.39 23.08
CA THR A 308 -13.71 5.38 23.02
C THR A 308 -13.16 6.66 22.38
N PRO A 309 -13.85 7.27 21.41
CA PRO A 309 -13.37 8.50 20.81
C PRO A 309 -13.11 9.55 21.90
N LEU A 310 -12.08 10.37 21.71
CA LEU A 310 -11.65 11.48 22.60
C LEU A 310 -12.74 12.56 22.85
N SER A 311 -14.00 12.29 22.56
CA SER A 311 -15.11 13.25 22.65
C SER A 311 -15.90 13.21 23.95
N LYS A 312 -15.29 12.72 25.07
CA LYS A 312 -15.86 12.95 26.42
C LYS A 312 -14.70 13.18 27.40
N ARG A 313 -14.17 14.38 27.37
CA ARG A 313 -13.66 15.09 28.55
C ARG A 313 -13.81 16.57 28.34
#